data_f0c03f9e13dd56b052c8e8fc1da83055
#
_entry.id   f0c03f9e13dd56b052c8e8fc1da83055
#
_cell.length_a   1.000
_cell.length_b   1.000
_cell.length_c   1.000
_cell.angle_alpha   90.00
_cell.angle_beta   90.00
_cell.angle_gamma   90.00
#
_symmetry.space_group_name_H-M   'P 1'
#
loop_
_entity.id
_entity.type
_entity.pdbx_description
1 polymer ?
#
loop_
_entity_poly.entity_id
_entity_poly.type
_entity_poly.pdbx_seq_one_letter_code
_entity_poly.pdbx_strand_id
1 'polypeptide(L)'
;MEKMAEEGLVDGILDLTLHELTSEYFGGGFSYGEAANTRLVKSVDKKVPLVISLGGLDFVDFSTNELPGRMDERKYMLHNANTAHIKILPEEAKALGEIVAERLSKVTYPVKLLIPTKGMRHNTEKGEELYSPESDSVLIQTIIDKVNDNIEVIVIPHNLDTREFGVKAAHYIIDEMKLRGKLPGDFSYADAE
;
A
#
# COMPACT_ATOMS: atom_id res chain seq x y z
N MET A 1 -5.85 2.84 -12.14
CA MET A 1 -6.86 3.33 -11.16
C MET A 1 -6.83 4.84 -11.04
N GLU A 2 -5.72 5.49 -10.74
CA GLU A 2 -5.58 6.95 -10.59
C GLU A 2 -6.18 7.75 -11.78
N LYS A 3 -5.86 7.32 -13.02
CA LYS A 3 -6.41 7.94 -14.23
C LYS A 3 -7.94 7.78 -14.33
N MET A 4 -8.49 6.65 -13.94
CA MET A 4 -9.94 6.45 -13.92
C MET A 4 -10.63 7.38 -12.91
N ALA A 5 -10.00 7.59 -11.75
CA ALA A 5 -10.50 8.56 -10.78
C ALA A 5 -10.43 9.99 -11.33
N GLU A 6 -9.35 10.34 -12.02
CA GLU A 6 -9.18 11.64 -12.66
C GLU A 6 -10.27 11.91 -13.72
N GLU A 7 -10.65 10.90 -14.48
CA GLU A 7 -11.69 10.95 -15.50
C GLU A 7 -13.12 10.81 -14.93
N GLY A 8 -13.28 10.61 -13.61
CA GLY A 8 -14.58 10.44 -12.98
C GLY A 8 -15.29 9.12 -13.30
N LEU A 9 -14.52 8.09 -13.64
CA LEU A 9 -15.03 6.77 -14.03
C LEU A 9 -15.21 5.80 -12.85
N VAL A 10 -14.85 6.22 -11.63
CA VAL A 10 -14.98 5.42 -10.41
C VAL A 10 -15.60 6.24 -9.30
N ASP A 11 -16.46 5.62 -8.50
CA ASP A 11 -17.17 6.24 -7.39
C ASP A 11 -16.50 6.01 -6.03
N GLY A 12 -15.48 5.16 -5.96
CA GLY A 12 -14.66 4.88 -4.79
C GLY A 12 -13.40 4.11 -5.18
N ILE A 13 -12.39 4.16 -4.33
CA ILE A 13 -11.10 3.50 -4.55
C ILE A 13 -10.74 2.68 -3.32
N LEU A 14 -10.52 1.38 -3.52
CA LEU A 14 -9.88 0.50 -2.58
C LEU A 14 -8.47 0.20 -3.11
N ASP A 15 -7.46 0.84 -2.52
CA ASP A 15 -6.08 0.79 -2.96
C ASP A 15 -5.23 0.01 -1.95
N LEU A 16 -5.12 -1.30 -2.15
CA LEU A 16 -4.45 -2.18 -1.19
C LEU A 16 -2.95 -2.32 -1.42
N THR A 17 -2.44 -1.94 -2.61
CA THR A 17 -1.03 -2.13 -2.96
C THR A 17 -0.42 -0.86 -3.55
N LEU A 18 0.75 -0.50 -3.04
CA LEU A 18 1.48 0.72 -3.41
C LEU A 18 2.89 0.42 -3.96
N HIS A 19 3.09 -0.77 -4.50
CA HIS A 19 4.40 -1.29 -4.91
C HIS A 19 5.12 -0.39 -5.94
N GLU A 20 4.37 0.31 -6.79
CA GLU A 20 4.93 1.25 -7.76
C GLU A 20 5.77 2.34 -7.09
N LEU A 21 5.40 2.77 -5.88
CA LEU A 21 6.17 3.77 -5.13
C LEU A 21 7.54 3.25 -4.70
N THR A 22 7.58 1.99 -4.27
CA THR A 22 8.85 1.35 -3.88
C THR A 22 9.76 1.20 -5.09
N SER A 23 9.23 0.71 -6.20
CA SER A 23 10.00 0.54 -7.44
C SER A 23 10.50 1.87 -8.00
N GLU A 24 9.72 2.92 -7.96
CA GLU A 24 10.15 4.27 -8.38
C GLU A 24 11.27 4.81 -7.51
N TYR A 25 11.13 4.68 -6.20
CA TYR A 25 12.12 5.20 -5.25
C TYR A 25 13.47 4.48 -5.36
N PHE A 26 13.47 3.15 -5.51
CA PHE A 26 14.70 2.35 -5.55
C PHE A 26 15.27 2.15 -6.96
N GLY A 27 14.57 2.58 -8.00
CA GLY A 27 14.98 2.30 -9.37
C GLY A 27 14.97 0.81 -9.71
N GLY A 28 14.05 0.06 -9.14
CA GLY A 28 13.90 -1.37 -9.39
C GLY A 28 13.74 -1.70 -10.87
N GLY A 29 14.08 -2.93 -11.27
CA GLY A 29 14.19 -3.36 -12.66
C GLY A 29 12.90 -3.31 -13.50
N PHE A 30 11.78 -2.93 -12.89
CA PHE A 30 10.51 -2.72 -13.59
C PHE A 30 10.07 -1.27 -13.40
N SER A 31 10.24 -0.47 -14.46
CA SER A 31 9.70 0.88 -14.50
C SER A 31 8.19 0.83 -14.70
N TYR A 32 7.46 1.35 -13.74
CA TYR A 32 6.01 1.56 -13.88
C TYR A 32 5.67 2.88 -14.57
N GLY A 33 6.69 3.58 -15.10
CA GLY A 33 6.55 4.83 -15.84
C GLY A 33 5.86 5.94 -15.05
N GLU A 34 4.95 6.66 -15.70
CA GLU A 34 4.21 7.76 -15.05
C GLU A 34 3.29 7.31 -13.90
N ALA A 35 2.96 6.01 -13.82
CA ALA A 35 2.05 5.50 -12.80
C ALA A 35 2.59 5.73 -11.39
N ALA A 36 3.89 5.52 -11.16
CA ALA A 36 4.51 5.71 -9.86
C ALA A 36 4.51 7.18 -9.42
N ASN A 37 4.76 8.11 -10.34
CA ASN A 37 4.76 9.55 -10.05
C ASN A 37 3.39 10.08 -9.63
N THR A 38 2.31 9.42 -10.02
CA THR A 38 0.94 9.85 -9.74
C THR A 38 0.29 9.10 -8.59
N ARG A 39 0.93 8.03 -8.07
CA ARG A 39 0.38 7.24 -6.96
C ARG A 39 0.16 8.09 -5.71
N LEU A 40 -1.03 7.97 -5.14
CA LEU A 40 -1.49 8.77 -3.99
C LEU A 40 -1.50 10.29 -4.24
N VAL A 41 -1.41 10.73 -5.49
CA VAL A 41 -1.54 12.15 -5.87
C VAL A 41 -2.90 12.39 -6.52
N LYS A 42 -3.18 11.73 -7.64
CA LYS A 42 -4.42 11.93 -8.39
C LYS A 42 -5.65 11.37 -7.68
N SER A 43 -5.53 10.22 -7.00
CA SER A 43 -6.62 9.66 -6.20
C SER A 43 -7.02 10.57 -5.04
N VAL A 44 -6.03 11.21 -4.42
CA VAL A 44 -6.23 12.17 -3.32
C VAL A 44 -6.94 13.44 -3.78
N ASP A 45 -6.60 13.97 -4.94
CA ASP A 45 -7.17 15.22 -5.46
C ASP A 45 -8.67 15.12 -5.78
N LYS A 46 -9.16 13.95 -6.17
CA LYS A 46 -10.56 13.77 -6.63
C LYS A 46 -11.58 13.65 -5.51
N LYS A 47 -11.15 13.50 -4.26
CA LYS A 47 -12.02 13.42 -3.08
C LYS A 47 -13.11 12.34 -3.19
N VAL A 48 -12.86 11.27 -3.93
CA VAL A 48 -13.70 10.07 -3.92
C VAL A 48 -13.49 9.29 -2.62
N PRO A 49 -14.44 8.46 -2.16
CA PRO A 49 -14.21 7.50 -1.10
C PRO A 49 -12.91 6.74 -1.34
N LEU A 50 -11.99 6.77 -0.38
CA LEU A 50 -10.65 6.21 -0.54
C LEU A 50 -10.25 5.43 0.71
N VAL A 51 -9.95 4.15 0.51
CA VAL A 51 -9.37 3.26 1.52
C VAL A 51 -8.05 2.72 0.98
N ILE A 52 -6.99 2.84 1.75
CA ILE A 52 -5.62 2.54 1.33
C ILE A 52 -5.03 1.49 2.26
N SER A 53 -4.10 0.66 1.77
CA SER A 53 -3.22 -0.15 2.59
C SER A 53 -1.78 -0.10 2.08
N LEU A 54 -0.85 -0.74 2.82
CA LEU A 54 0.59 -0.64 2.60
C LEU A 54 1.18 -1.80 1.78
N GLY A 55 0.34 -2.58 1.11
CA GLY A 55 0.81 -3.74 0.34
C GLY A 55 1.90 -3.40 -0.65
N GLY A 56 2.96 -4.21 -0.66
CA GLY A 56 4.06 -4.08 -1.59
C GLY A 56 5.03 -2.92 -1.34
N LEU A 57 4.87 -2.17 -0.24
CA LEU A 57 5.84 -1.11 0.13
C LEU A 57 7.11 -1.66 0.80
N ASP A 58 7.11 -2.89 1.24
CA ASP A 58 8.14 -3.49 2.07
C ASP A 58 9.22 -4.26 1.28
N PHE A 59 9.09 -4.31 -0.03
CA PHE A 59 10.07 -4.95 -0.93
C PHE A 59 10.10 -4.25 -2.29
N VAL A 60 11.13 -4.54 -3.06
CA VAL A 60 11.30 -4.06 -4.44
C VAL A 60 11.68 -5.20 -5.37
N ASP A 61 11.23 -5.13 -6.62
CA ASP A 61 11.56 -6.08 -7.66
C ASP A 61 12.82 -5.66 -8.41
N PHE A 62 13.78 -6.59 -8.51
CA PHE A 62 14.98 -6.41 -9.32
C PHE A 62 15.16 -7.57 -10.30
N SER A 63 15.79 -7.27 -11.44
CA SER A 63 16.33 -8.32 -12.30
C SER A 63 17.38 -9.11 -11.56
N THR A 64 17.37 -10.44 -11.71
CA THR A 64 18.43 -11.31 -11.13
C THR A 64 19.82 -11.01 -11.70
N ASN A 65 19.91 -10.30 -12.82
CA ASN A 65 21.15 -9.86 -13.45
C ASN A 65 21.63 -8.48 -12.95
N GLU A 66 20.78 -7.72 -12.28
CA GLU A 66 21.06 -6.35 -11.83
C GLU A 66 20.54 -6.16 -10.40
N LEU A 67 21.14 -6.87 -9.45
CA LEU A 67 20.76 -6.77 -8.05
C LEU A 67 21.28 -5.46 -7.42
N PRO A 68 20.55 -4.88 -6.44
CA PRO A 68 21.00 -3.68 -5.76
C PRO A 68 22.23 -3.93 -4.90
N GLY A 69 22.86 -2.87 -4.44
CA GLY A 69 23.95 -2.98 -3.45
C GLY A 69 23.49 -3.54 -2.11
N ARG A 70 24.49 -3.95 -1.29
CA ARG A 70 24.28 -4.44 0.10
C ARG A 70 23.40 -5.69 0.19
N MET A 71 23.54 -6.61 -0.76
CA MET A 71 22.77 -7.86 -0.76
C MET A 71 23.07 -8.76 0.46
N ASP A 72 24.23 -8.63 1.07
CA ASP A 72 24.65 -9.30 2.31
C ASP A 72 23.86 -8.84 3.55
N GLU A 73 23.24 -7.66 3.48
CA GLU A 73 22.38 -7.11 4.54
C GLU A 73 20.89 -7.32 4.27
N ARG A 74 20.52 -7.80 3.08
CA ARG A 74 19.12 -7.88 2.62
C ARG A 74 18.57 -9.29 2.67
N LYS A 75 17.33 -9.41 3.05
CA LYS A 75 16.53 -10.59 2.75
C LYS A 75 16.02 -10.51 1.32
N TYR A 76 16.03 -11.62 0.63
CA TYR A 76 15.50 -11.71 -0.71
C TYR A 76 14.95 -13.10 -1.00
N MET A 77 14.09 -13.19 -1.99
CA MET A 77 13.65 -14.46 -2.57
C MET A 77 13.61 -14.35 -4.10
N LEU A 78 13.80 -15.46 -4.77
CA LEU A 78 13.60 -15.53 -6.22
C LEU A 78 12.12 -15.73 -6.51
N HIS A 79 11.52 -14.74 -7.17
CA HIS A 79 10.15 -14.86 -7.68
C HIS A 79 10.10 -15.80 -8.89
N ASN A 80 11.07 -15.67 -9.77
CA ASN A 80 11.31 -16.55 -10.93
C ASN A 80 12.77 -16.44 -11.36
N ALA A 81 13.14 -17.08 -12.49
CA ALA A 81 14.53 -17.07 -12.98
C ALA A 81 15.09 -15.66 -13.27
N ASN A 82 14.22 -14.68 -13.54
CA ASN A 82 14.62 -13.33 -13.98
C ASN A 82 14.31 -12.23 -12.95
N THR A 83 13.58 -12.55 -11.90
CA THR A 83 13.08 -11.55 -10.93
C THR A 83 13.33 -12.01 -9.50
N ALA A 84 13.92 -11.14 -8.71
CA ALA A 84 14.05 -11.28 -7.26
C ALA A 84 13.21 -10.22 -6.54
N HIS A 85 12.49 -10.63 -5.50
CA HIS A 85 11.92 -9.72 -4.51
C HIS A 85 12.95 -9.47 -3.43
N ILE A 86 13.25 -8.22 -3.17
CA ILE A 86 14.32 -7.80 -2.26
C ILE A 86 13.72 -6.93 -1.17
N LYS A 87 13.87 -7.34 0.08
CA LYS A 87 13.38 -6.58 1.24
C LYS A 87 14.13 -5.27 1.37
N ILE A 88 13.40 -4.19 1.63
CA ILE A 88 14.00 -2.89 1.91
C ILE A 88 14.65 -2.88 3.30
N LEU A 89 15.72 -2.10 3.45
CA LEU A 89 16.41 -1.90 4.72
C LEU A 89 15.67 -0.88 5.60
N PRO A 90 15.92 -0.84 6.93
CA PRO A 90 15.21 0.08 7.83
C PRO A 90 15.34 1.57 7.45
N GLU A 91 16.50 2.02 7.01
CA GLU A 91 16.69 3.40 6.57
C GLU A 91 15.95 3.72 5.27
N GLU A 92 15.84 2.74 4.38
CA GLU A 92 15.06 2.83 3.15
C GLU A 92 13.55 2.84 3.46
N ALA A 93 13.13 2.01 4.41
CA ALA A 93 11.76 1.96 4.92
C ALA A 93 11.34 3.32 5.51
N LYS A 94 12.24 3.97 6.25
CA LYS A 94 12.02 5.32 6.76
C LYS A 94 11.82 6.33 5.63
N ALA A 95 12.75 6.37 4.67
CA ALA A 95 12.67 7.32 3.55
C ALA A 95 11.41 7.11 2.70
N LEU A 96 11.04 5.86 2.40
CA LEU A 96 9.81 5.54 1.68
C LEU A 96 8.55 5.93 2.49
N GLY A 97 8.57 5.68 3.81
CA GLY A 97 7.49 6.09 4.72
C GLY A 97 7.28 7.61 4.72
N GLU A 98 8.37 8.40 4.65
CA GLU A 98 8.31 9.86 4.52
C GLU A 98 7.65 10.31 3.22
N ILE A 99 7.97 9.67 2.09
CA ILE A 99 7.35 9.94 0.78
C ILE A 99 5.84 9.62 0.81
N VAL A 100 5.46 8.47 1.33
CA VAL A 100 4.05 8.09 1.46
C VAL A 100 3.29 9.08 2.33
N ALA A 101 3.84 9.42 3.49
CA ALA A 101 3.24 10.39 4.41
C ALA A 101 3.14 11.79 3.81
N GLU A 102 4.15 12.25 3.07
CA GLU A 102 4.10 13.54 2.35
C GLU A 102 2.94 13.57 1.34
N ARG A 103 2.76 12.49 0.57
CA ARG A 103 1.64 12.40 -0.38
C ARG A 103 0.29 12.38 0.34
N LEU A 104 0.16 11.62 1.41
CA LEU A 104 -1.04 11.56 2.22
C LEU A 104 -1.32 12.85 3.00
N SER A 105 -0.30 13.65 3.33
CA SER A 105 -0.49 14.94 4.01
C SER A 105 -1.28 15.96 3.18
N LYS A 106 -1.38 15.75 1.87
CA LYS A 106 -2.18 16.59 0.95
C LYS A 106 -3.67 16.27 0.98
N VAL A 107 -4.06 15.20 1.68
CA VAL A 107 -5.46 14.82 1.85
C VAL A 107 -6.21 15.87 2.68
N THR A 108 -7.33 16.36 2.16
CA THR A 108 -8.19 17.39 2.79
C THR A 108 -9.59 16.86 3.13
N TYR A 109 -9.78 15.56 3.14
CA TYR A 109 -11.03 14.86 3.41
C TYR A 109 -10.75 13.51 4.10
N PRO A 110 -11.70 12.90 4.80
CA PRO A 110 -11.49 11.64 5.49
C PRO A 110 -11.06 10.52 4.54
N VAL A 111 -9.96 9.85 4.87
CA VAL A 111 -9.39 8.68 4.19
C VAL A 111 -9.02 7.63 5.24
N LYS A 112 -9.23 6.37 4.95
CA LYS A 112 -8.84 5.27 5.84
C LYS A 112 -7.53 4.64 5.37
N LEU A 113 -6.58 4.50 6.30
CA LEU A 113 -5.31 3.81 6.10
C LEU A 113 -5.31 2.51 6.92
N LEU A 114 -5.34 1.39 6.22
CA LEU A 114 -5.37 0.06 6.83
C LEU A 114 -3.95 -0.49 7.00
N ILE A 115 -3.58 -0.81 8.24
CA ILE A 115 -2.25 -1.33 8.59
C ILE A 115 -2.32 -2.83 8.86
N PRO A 116 -1.81 -3.70 7.95
CA PRO A 116 -1.70 -5.12 8.20
C PRO A 116 -0.53 -5.41 9.15
N THR A 117 -0.78 -6.00 10.33
CA THR A 117 0.29 -6.22 11.31
C THR A 117 0.92 -7.60 11.27
N LYS A 118 0.46 -8.49 10.40
CA LYS A 118 1.04 -9.83 10.22
C LYS A 118 1.77 -10.03 8.89
N GLY A 119 2.04 -8.93 8.18
CA GLY A 119 2.73 -8.93 6.89
C GLY A 119 1.97 -8.17 5.82
N MET A 120 2.70 -7.49 4.94
CA MET A 120 2.16 -6.72 3.81
C MET A 120 1.92 -7.60 2.57
N ARG A 121 2.31 -8.87 2.66
CA ARG A 121 2.03 -9.97 1.72
C ARG A 121 2.41 -11.30 2.39
N HIS A 122 2.03 -12.44 1.79
CA HIS A 122 2.23 -13.77 2.40
C HIS A 122 3.69 -14.08 2.75
N ASN A 123 4.64 -13.76 1.89
CA ASN A 123 6.07 -14.07 2.11
C ASN A 123 6.81 -13.05 3.01
N THR A 124 6.12 -12.09 3.60
CA THR A 124 6.63 -11.21 4.65
C THR A 124 6.07 -11.53 6.04
N GLU A 125 5.25 -12.59 6.14
CA GLU A 125 4.77 -13.11 7.42
C GLU A 125 5.90 -13.76 8.23
N LYS A 126 5.69 -13.88 9.54
CA LYS A 126 6.67 -14.50 10.43
C LYS A 126 7.00 -15.94 10.01
N GLY A 127 8.25 -16.17 9.71
CA GLY A 127 8.77 -17.47 9.24
C GLY A 127 9.05 -17.53 7.75
N GLU A 128 8.61 -16.54 6.98
CA GLU A 128 8.81 -16.44 5.54
C GLU A 128 10.12 -15.71 5.19
N GLU A 129 10.54 -15.83 3.94
CA GLU A 129 11.86 -15.38 3.47
C GLU A 129 12.09 -13.88 3.63
N LEU A 130 11.04 -13.07 3.40
CA LEU A 130 11.11 -11.61 3.47
C LEU A 130 10.67 -11.04 4.83
N TYR A 131 10.47 -11.89 5.84
CA TYR A 131 10.08 -11.40 7.17
C TYR A 131 11.15 -10.50 7.78
N SER A 132 10.85 -9.22 7.95
CA SER A 132 11.73 -8.22 8.55
C SER A 132 10.93 -7.23 9.42
N PRO A 133 10.61 -7.61 10.66
CA PRO A 133 9.76 -6.77 11.52
C PRO A 133 10.40 -5.42 11.84
N GLU A 134 11.72 -5.30 11.78
CA GLU A 134 12.42 -4.03 11.97
C GLU A 134 12.09 -3.05 10.85
N SER A 135 12.31 -3.41 9.58
CA SER A 135 11.99 -2.57 8.43
C SER A 135 10.50 -2.24 8.37
N ASP A 136 9.63 -3.24 8.61
CA ASP A 136 8.19 -3.05 8.58
C ASP A 136 7.71 -2.09 9.67
N SER A 137 8.26 -2.21 10.88
CA SER A 137 7.92 -1.30 11.99
C SER A 137 8.39 0.13 11.71
N VAL A 138 9.57 0.32 11.14
CA VAL A 138 10.08 1.65 10.76
C VAL A 138 9.19 2.29 9.70
N LEU A 139 8.82 1.53 8.65
CA LEU A 139 7.93 2.01 7.58
C LEU A 139 6.59 2.47 8.15
N ILE A 140 5.92 1.57 8.88
CA ILE A 140 4.59 1.81 9.45
C ILE A 140 4.63 3.00 10.41
N GLN A 141 5.58 3.02 11.35
CA GLN A 141 5.66 4.09 12.35
C GLN A 141 5.95 5.44 11.70
N THR A 142 6.85 5.48 10.71
CA THR A 142 7.16 6.72 9.98
C THR A 142 5.92 7.30 9.29
N ILE A 143 5.08 6.45 8.71
CA ILE A 143 3.83 6.89 8.07
C ILE A 143 2.85 7.42 9.12
N ILE A 144 2.60 6.65 10.18
CA ILE A 144 1.64 7.02 11.25
C ILE A 144 2.02 8.34 11.92
N ASP A 145 3.30 8.55 12.21
CA ASP A 145 3.78 9.76 12.89
C ASP A 145 3.65 11.05 12.05
N LYS A 146 3.47 10.92 10.73
CA LYS A 146 3.53 12.05 9.80
C LYS A 146 2.25 12.32 9.02
N VAL A 147 1.28 11.41 9.03
CA VAL A 147 -0.02 11.66 8.38
C VAL A 147 -0.83 12.69 9.17
N ASN A 148 -1.72 13.41 8.48
CA ASN A 148 -2.58 14.41 9.09
C ASN A 148 -3.88 13.81 9.67
N ASP A 149 -4.66 14.63 10.38
CA ASP A 149 -5.89 14.24 11.06
C ASP A 149 -7.02 13.76 10.12
N ASN A 150 -6.91 13.96 8.81
CA ASN A 150 -7.85 13.42 7.85
C ASN A 150 -7.59 11.94 7.55
N ILE A 151 -6.48 11.39 8.00
CA ILE A 151 -6.14 9.98 7.80
C ILE A 151 -6.53 9.19 9.05
N GLU A 152 -7.59 8.43 8.97
CA GLU A 152 -7.96 7.46 10.00
C GLU A 152 -7.11 6.20 9.87
N VAL A 153 -6.19 5.99 10.81
CA VAL A 153 -5.32 4.81 10.85
C VAL A 153 -6.04 3.65 11.53
N ILE A 154 -6.21 2.55 10.82
CA ILE A 154 -6.92 1.36 11.29
C ILE A 154 -5.96 0.15 11.27
N VAL A 155 -5.67 -0.38 12.45
CA VAL A 155 -4.81 -1.55 12.61
C VAL A 155 -5.62 -2.83 12.44
N ILE A 156 -5.22 -3.70 11.51
CA ILE A 156 -5.86 -4.99 11.23
C ILE A 156 -4.86 -6.11 11.57
N PRO A 157 -5.17 -6.99 12.56
CA PRO A 157 -4.26 -8.04 13.04
C PRO A 157 -4.26 -9.28 12.11
N HIS A 158 -4.12 -9.05 10.82
CA HIS A 158 -4.04 -10.05 9.77
C HIS A 158 -2.96 -9.67 8.76
N ASN A 159 -2.50 -10.67 8.00
CA ASN A 159 -1.70 -10.42 6.80
C ASN A 159 -2.61 -9.87 5.70
N LEU A 160 -2.07 -8.99 4.87
CA LEU A 160 -2.82 -8.34 3.78
C LEU A 160 -3.42 -9.34 2.79
N ASP A 161 -2.73 -10.44 2.52
CA ASP A 161 -3.17 -11.47 1.56
C ASP A 161 -4.25 -12.42 2.13
N THR A 162 -4.74 -12.17 3.35
CA THR A 162 -5.78 -13.01 3.95
C THR A 162 -7.19 -12.56 3.58
N ARG A 163 -8.11 -13.54 3.52
CA ARG A 163 -9.54 -13.26 3.31
C ARG A 163 -10.08 -12.29 4.37
N GLU A 164 -9.65 -12.45 5.62
CA GLU A 164 -10.10 -11.63 6.75
C GLU A 164 -9.70 -10.15 6.58
N PHE A 165 -8.50 -9.89 6.04
CA PHE A 165 -8.09 -8.53 5.71
C PHE A 165 -8.91 -7.99 4.54
N GLY A 166 -9.04 -8.75 3.47
CA GLY A 166 -9.80 -8.36 2.28
C GLY A 166 -11.26 -8.03 2.57
N VAL A 167 -11.94 -8.86 3.37
CA VAL A 167 -13.33 -8.61 3.80
C VAL A 167 -13.44 -7.32 4.59
N LYS A 168 -12.56 -7.07 5.56
CA LYS A 168 -12.56 -5.80 6.32
C LYS A 168 -12.31 -4.59 5.42
N ALA A 169 -11.35 -4.69 4.51
CA ALA A 169 -11.06 -3.61 3.57
C ALA A 169 -12.27 -3.30 2.66
N ALA A 170 -12.94 -4.33 2.17
CA ALA A 170 -14.16 -4.17 1.38
C ALA A 170 -15.29 -3.51 2.19
N HIS A 171 -15.48 -3.89 3.45
CA HIS A 171 -16.46 -3.24 4.32
C HIS A 171 -16.16 -1.76 4.49
N TYR A 172 -14.91 -1.38 4.75
CA TYR A 172 -14.56 0.03 4.92
C TYR A 172 -14.83 0.87 3.68
N ILE A 173 -14.50 0.40 2.48
CA ILE A 173 -14.81 1.18 1.26
C ILE A 173 -16.31 1.25 0.99
N ILE A 174 -17.07 0.18 1.21
CA ILE A 174 -18.53 0.17 1.06
C ILE A 174 -19.17 1.17 2.03
N ASP A 175 -18.75 1.19 3.29
CA ASP A 175 -19.27 2.14 4.28
C ASP A 175 -18.95 3.61 3.90
N GLU A 176 -17.73 3.89 3.45
CA GLU A 176 -17.38 5.22 2.94
C GLU A 176 -18.20 5.61 1.71
N MET A 177 -18.48 4.68 0.81
CA MET A 177 -19.32 4.94 -0.36
C MET A 177 -20.77 5.22 0.03
N LYS A 178 -21.32 4.51 1.02
CA LYS A 178 -22.65 4.78 1.57
C LYS A 178 -22.71 6.16 2.22
N LEU A 179 -21.76 6.48 3.08
CA LEU A 179 -21.67 7.77 3.78
C LEU A 179 -21.66 8.95 2.80
N ARG A 180 -21.10 8.76 1.62
CA ARG A 180 -21.01 9.79 0.58
C ARG A 180 -22.10 9.69 -0.50
N GLY A 181 -23.12 8.86 -0.28
CA GLY A 181 -24.25 8.68 -1.20
C GLY A 181 -23.87 8.07 -2.56
N LYS A 182 -22.78 7.32 -2.61
CA LYS A 182 -22.30 6.59 -3.80
C LYS A 182 -22.90 5.19 -3.93
N LEU A 183 -23.46 4.68 -2.83
CA LEU A 183 -24.23 3.43 -2.78
C LEU A 183 -25.54 3.67 -2.04
N PRO A 184 -26.61 2.90 -2.37
CA PRO A 184 -27.83 2.90 -1.58
C PRO A 184 -27.55 2.56 -0.11
N GLY A 185 -28.24 3.23 0.81
CA GLY A 185 -28.05 3.01 2.25
C GLY A 185 -28.42 1.60 2.72
N ASP A 186 -29.30 0.94 2.00
CA ASP A 186 -29.76 -0.43 2.21
C ASP A 186 -28.91 -1.49 1.50
N PHE A 187 -27.87 -1.09 0.76
CA PHE A 187 -26.91 -2.03 0.17
C PHE A 187 -26.34 -2.95 1.25
N SER A 188 -26.48 -4.26 1.07
CA SER A 188 -26.00 -5.25 2.02
C SER A 188 -24.66 -5.87 1.59
N TYR A 189 -23.84 -6.28 2.56
CA TYR A 189 -22.59 -7.00 2.26
C TYR A 189 -22.85 -8.38 1.62
N ALA A 190 -24.02 -8.97 1.86
CA ALA A 190 -24.43 -10.23 1.22
C ALA A 190 -24.58 -10.11 -0.31
N ASP A 191 -24.79 -8.89 -0.82
CA ASP A 191 -24.87 -8.62 -2.26
C ASP A 191 -23.47 -8.53 -2.90
N ALA A 192 -22.42 -8.60 -2.11
CA ALA A 192 -21.01 -8.50 -2.52
C ALA A 192 -20.23 -9.83 -2.41
N GLU A 193 -20.85 -10.91 -1.91
CA GLU A 193 -20.30 -12.28 -1.85
C GLU A 193 -20.65 -13.06 -3.10
#